data_8ba2430c73bfff1cb15b9f0360c63158
#
_entry.id   8ba2430c73bfff1cb15b9f0360c63158
#
_cell.length_a   1.000
_cell.length_b   1.000
_cell.length_c   1.000
_cell.angle_alpha   90.00
_cell.angle_beta   90.00
_cell.angle_gamma   90.00
#
_symmetry.space_group_name_H-M   'P 1'
#
loop_
_entity.id
_entity.type
_entity.pdbx_description
1 polymer ?
#
loop_
_entity_poly.entity_id
_entity_poly.type
_entity_poly.pdbx_seq_one_letter_code
_entity_poly.pdbx_strand_id
1 'polypeptide(L)'
;MGGGKKRRQRGPQQLSSAVRLDRRTLWTLNAVPGEAVYGESLRRFSGKEHRRWDPTRSKLGAGMLRTKGDPAHLLPEQGETVLYLGAGHGTSVSHLYDHLCGDGNQFGGRLVCVDLAPRCLRDLTFMAKHRPGLVPVLGDARRHHAWGVLLPTRVPWLFQDVAQAGQVDIFLSACERFLQPNGMGLLSLKAASERWTGEGETALFQSVEDRLLEHGYTVEEVVELTGYEDNHRLFLVRKPEA
;
A
#
# COMPACT_ATOMS: atom_id res chain seq x y z
N MET A 1 -32.80 16.06 -31.12
CA MET A 1 -32.73 16.46 -29.70
C MET A 1 -31.94 15.41 -28.94
N GLY A 2 -30.65 15.65 -28.69
CA GLY A 2 -29.77 14.72 -28.00
C GLY A 2 -29.76 15.00 -26.50
N GLY A 3 -30.45 14.18 -25.75
CA GLY A 3 -30.43 14.24 -24.28
C GLY A 3 -29.09 13.75 -23.71
N GLY A 4 -28.17 14.65 -23.46
CA GLY A 4 -26.93 14.33 -22.76
C GLY A 4 -27.25 13.82 -21.35
N LYS A 5 -27.04 12.51 -21.11
CA LYS A 5 -27.11 11.94 -19.75
C LYS A 5 -26.06 12.65 -18.88
N LYS A 6 -26.48 13.61 -18.04
CA LYS A 6 -25.65 14.17 -16.98
C LYS A 6 -25.18 13.00 -16.10
N ARG A 7 -23.90 12.70 -16.18
CA ARG A 7 -23.22 11.73 -15.30
C ARG A 7 -23.43 12.25 -13.87
N ARG A 8 -24.26 11.56 -13.07
CA ARG A 8 -24.46 11.88 -11.65
C ARG A 8 -23.07 11.91 -11.00
N GLN A 9 -22.62 13.05 -10.54
CA GLN A 9 -21.43 13.16 -9.71
C GLN A 9 -21.73 12.37 -8.43
N ARG A 10 -21.02 11.26 -8.21
CA ARG A 10 -21.07 10.57 -6.93
C ARG A 10 -20.56 11.55 -5.86
N GLY A 11 -21.30 11.70 -4.79
CA GLY A 11 -20.88 12.46 -3.61
C GLY A 11 -19.61 11.86 -2.98
N PRO A 12 -19.06 12.50 -1.93
CA PRO A 12 -17.91 11.95 -1.20
C PRO A 12 -18.23 10.55 -0.70
N GLN A 13 -17.31 9.60 -0.94
CA GLN A 13 -17.38 8.22 -0.45
C GLN A 13 -16.41 8.06 0.71
N GLN A 14 -16.89 7.56 1.85
CA GLN A 14 -16.04 7.20 2.97
C GLN A 14 -15.53 5.77 2.73
N LEU A 15 -14.20 5.60 2.69
CA LEU A 15 -13.55 4.29 2.52
C LEU A 15 -13.22 3.65 3.87
N SER A 16 -12.90 4.49 4.87
CA SER A 16 -12.73 4.09 6.26
C SER A 16 -13.03 5.28 7.16
N SER A 17 -12.91 5.15 8.47
CA SER A 17 -13.07 6.30 9.38
C SER A 17 -12.05 7.41 9.12
N ALA A 18 -10.90 7.08 8.50
CA ALA A 18 -9.81 8.01 8.22
C ALA A 18 -9.64 8.35 6.74
N VAL A 19 -10.07 7.50 5.80
CA VAL A 19 -9.86 7.68 4.36
C VAL A 19 -11.16 7.98 3.65
N ARG A 20 -11.16 9.02 2.84
CA ARG A 20 -12.30 9.41 2.00
C ARG A 20 -11.90 9.67 0.56
N LEU A 21 -12.78 9.34 -0.34
CA LEU A 21 -12.69 9.69 -1.76
C LEU A 21 -13.69 10.83 -2.04
N ASP A 22 -13.19 12.02 -2.35
CA ASP A 22 -14.00 13.16 -2.79
C ASP A 22 -13.80 13.37 -4.29
N ARG A 23 -14.81 13.02 -5.08
CA ARG A 23 -14.75 12.96 -6.56
C ARG A 23 -13.68 11.95 -7.02
N ARG A 24 -12.47 12.41 -7.34
CA ARG A 24 -11.33 11.60 -7.78
C ARG A 24 -10.08 11.90 -6.94
N THR A 25 -10.26 12.48 -5.77
CA THR A 25 -9.16 12.86 -4.88
C THR A 25 -9.29 12.08 -3.58
N LEU A 26 -8.24 11.35 -3.24
CA LEU A 26 -8.13 10.69 -1.94
C LEU A 26 -7.66 11.68 -0.88
N TRP A 27 -8.25 11.57 0.29
CA TRP A 27 -7.92 12.34 1.48
C TRP A 27 -7.84 11.43 2.68
N THR A 28 -6.80 11.62 3.49
CA THR A 28 -6.63 10.89 4.75
C THR A 28 -6.74 11.85 5.92
N LEU A 29 -7.47 11.49 6.95
CA LEU A 29 -7.51 12.25 8.21
C LEU A 29 -6.08 12.40 8.73
N ASN A 30 -5.66 13.65 9.00
CA ASN A 30 -4.29 13.92 9.44
C ASN A 30 -4.11 13.50 10.91
N ALA A 31 -3.30 12.48 11.15
CA ALA A 31 -2.97 12.03 12.51
C ALA A 31 -2.02 13.01 13.26
N VAL A 32 -1.38 13.94 12.54
CA VAL A 32 -0.52 14.99 13.12
C VAL A 32 -0.96 16.33 12.53
N PRO A 33 -2.02 16.97 13.09
CA PRO A 33 -2.58 18.18 12.53
C PRO A 33 -1.54 19.31 12.35
N GLY A 34 -1.59 19.96 11.17
CA GLY A 34 -0.63 20.98 10.77
C GLY A 34 0.62 20.47 10.07
N GLU A 35 0.87 19.15 10.05
CA GLU A 35 2.03 18.55 9.41
C GLU A 35 1.69 17.99 8.02
N ALA A 36 2.38 18.49 6.99
CA ALA A 36 2.43 17.88 5.65
C ALA A 36 3.75 17.11 5.53
N VAL A 37 3.70 15.84 5.13
CA VAL A 37 4.88 14.96 5.12
C VAL A 37 5.75 15.17 3.89
N TYR A 38 5.13 15.41 2.72
CA TYR A 38 5.84 15.56 1.45
C TYR A 38 5.39 16.81 0.67
N GLY A 39 4.77 17.79 1.35
CA GLY A 39 4.26 19.04 0.77
C GLY A 39 2.86 18.91 0.16
N GLU A 40 2.12 17.88 0.53
CA GLU A 40 0.73 17.69 0.10
C GLU A 40 -0.21 18.73 0.71
N SER A 41 -1.31 18.96 0.01
CA SER A 41 -2.33 19.92 0.46
C SER A 41 -3.06 19.43 1.70
N LEU A 42 -3.28 20.34 2.65
CA LEU A 42 -4.12 20.14 3.82
C LEU A 42 -5.50 20.76 3.58
N ARG A 43 -6.55 20.10 4.01
CA ARG A 43 -7.93 20.60 3.90
C ARG A 43 -8.77 20.13 5.09
N ARG A 44 -9.65 21.00 5.58
CA ARG A 44 -10.61 20.64 6.61
C ARG A 44 -11.94 20.17 6.02
N PHE A 45 -12.42 19.02 6.50
CA PHE A 45 -13.75 18.50 6.26
C PHE A 45 -14.44 18.26 7.59
N SER A 46 -15.61 18.86 7.79
CA SER A 46 -16.37 18.73 9.05
C SER A 46 -15.51 19.02 10.30
N GLY A 47 -14.69 20.08 10.23
CA GLY A 47 -13.81 20.49 11.34
C GLY A 47 -12.49 19.71 11.51
N LYS A 48 -12.36 18.55 10.86
CA LYS A 48 -11.17 17.70 10.93
C LYS A 48 -10.23 17.96 9.74
N GLU A 49 -8.94 18.04 10.02
CA GLU A 49 -7.92 18.23 8.98
C GLU A 49 -7.61 16.92 8.27
N HIS A 50 -7.49 16.99 6.95
CA HIS A 50 -7.14 15.87 6.08
C HIS A 50 -5.97 16.26 5.19
N ARG A 51 -5.18 15.26 4.82
CA ARG A 51 -4.05 15.35 3.89
C ARG A 51 -4.46 14.75 2.55
N ARG A 52 -4.08 15.43 1.44
CA ARG A 52 -4.30 14.90 0.10
C ARG A 52 -3.37 13.71 -0.13
N TRP A 53 -3.94 12.56 -0.43
CA TRP A 53 -3.16 11.38 -0.84
C TRP A 53 -2.91 11.42 -2.34
N ASP A 54 -1.67 11.72 -2.73
CA ASP A 54 -1.31 11.88 -4.14
C ASP A 54 -1.05 10.52 -4.80
N PRO A 55 -1.89 10.09 -5.75
CA PRO A 55 -1.76 8.80 -6.41
C PRO A 55 -0.54 8.72 -7.35
N THR A 56 0.02 9.87 -7.78
CA THR A 56 1.24 9.87 -8.61
C THR A 56 2.50 9.59 -7.80
N ARG A 57 2.39 9.54 -6.47
CA ARG A 57 3.47 9.28 -5.53
C ARG A 57 3.19 8.07 -4.63
N SER A 58 2.14 7.32 -4.93
CA SER A 58 1.70 6.19 -4.10
C SER A 58 0.97 5.15 -4.95
N LYS A 59 1.60 3.99 -5.18
CA LYS A 59 0.97 2.89 -5.91
C LYS A 59 -0.30 2.40 -5.19
N LEU A 60 -0.30 2.40 -3.85
CA LEU A 60 -1.50 2.08 -3.08
C LEU A 60 -2.63 3.09 -3.34
N GLY A 61 -2.31 4.39 -3.31
CA GLY A 61 -3.26 5.46 -3.65
C GLY A 61 -3.75 5.36 -5.11
N ALA A 62 -2.86 5.07 -6.05
CA ALA A 62 -3.20 4.83 -7.45
C ALA A 62 -4.11 3.60 -7.59
N GLY A 63 -3.80 2.50 -6.89
CA GLY A 63 -4.60 1.29 -6.85
C GLY A 63 -6.03 1.56 -6.39
N MET A 64 -6.21 2.30 -5.29
CA MET A 64 -7.55 2.69 -4.81
C MET A 64 -8.36 3.51 -5.82
N LEU A 65 -7.72 4.28 -6.69
CA LEU A 65 -8.40 5.04 -7.74
C LEU A 65 -8.65 4.24 -9.02
N ARG A 66 -7.97 3.12 -9.21
CA ARG A 66 -7.99 2.31 -10.43
C ARG A 66 -8.69 0.98 -10.26
N THR A 67 -8.84 0.48 -9.03
CA THR A 67 -9.58 -0.77 -8.76
C THR A 67 -10.99 -0.74 -9.35
N LYS A 68 -11.44 -1.89 -9.84
CA LYS A 68 -12.82 -2.12 -10.27
C LYS A 68 -13.71 -2.52 -9.09
N GLY A 69 -13.09 -3.03 -8.02
CA GLY A 69 -13.73 -3.40 -6.77
C GLY A 69 -13.99 -2.21 -5.83
N ASP A 70 -14.15 -2.51 -4.55
CA ASP A 70 -14.24 -1.48 -3.52
C ASP A 70 -12.82 -1.01 -3.14
N PRO A 71 -12.50 0.29 -3.29
CA PRO A 71 -11.19 0.82 -2.88
C PRO A 71 -10.82 0.55 -1.41
N ALA A 72 -11.81 0.41 -0.53
CA ALA A 72 -11.58 0.10 0.87
C ALA A 72 -10.88 -1.26 1.07
N HIS A 73 -11.09 -2.22 0.18
CA HIS A 73 -10.46 -3.54 0.26
C HIS A 73 -8.93 -3.52 0.11
N LEU A 74 -8.36 -2.44 -0.41
CA LEU A 74 -6.90 -2.30 -0.50
C LEU A 74 -6.27 -1.87 0.82
N LEU A 75 -7.07 -1.42 1.78
CA LEU A 75 -6.60 -0.95 3.08
C LEU A 75 -6.67 -2.09 4.12
N PRO A 76 -5.71 -2.14 5.08
CA PRO A 76 -5.84 -3.01 6.25
C PRO A 76 -6.95 -2.54 7.18
N GLU A 77 -7.37 -3.39 8.11
CA GLU A 77 -8.23 -2.97 9.20
C GLU A 77 -7.46 -2.05 10.18
N GLN A 78 -8.19 -1.10 10.77
CA GLN A 78 -7.60 -0.19 11.76
C GLN A 78 -7.19 -0.95 13.02
N GLY A 79 -6.04 -0.59 13.60
CA GLY A 79 -5.53 -1.21 14.82
C GLY A 79 -4.68 -2.47 14.60
N GLU A 80 -4.56 -2.95 13.37
CA GLU A 80 -3.75 -4.14 13.07
C GLU A 80 -2.24 -3.87 13.06
N THR A 81 -1.46 -4.94 13.16
CA THR A 81 -0.02 -4.92 12.82
C THR A 81 0.14 -5.31 11.38
N VAL A 82 0.78 -4.48 10.58
CA VAL A 82 0.96 -4.68 9.14
C VAL A 82 2.42 -4.53 8.71
N LEU A 83 2.77 -5.14 7.57
CA LEU A 83 4.11 -5.10 7.00
C LEU A 83 4.12 -4.37 5.66
N TYR A 84 5.05 -3.42 5.52
CA TYR A 84 5.30 -2.72 4.26
C TYR A 84 6.77 -2.88 3.86
N LEU A 85 7.02 -3.54 2.72
CA LEU A 85 8.34 -3.74 2.12
C LEU A 85 8.56 -2.74 0.98
N GLY A 86 9.67 -1.99 1.04
CA GLY A 86 9.95 -0.92 0.08
C GLY A 86 9.22 0.38 0.43
N ALA A 87 9.31 0.78 1.68
CA ALA A 87 8.56 1.90 2.25
C ALA A 87 8.94 3.29 1.67
N GLY A 88 10.12 3.41 1.07
CA GLY A 88 10.62 4.65 0.48
C GLY A 88 10.74 5.78 1.51
N HIS A 89 10.53 7.00 1.05
CA HIS A 89 10.61 8.22 1.88
C HIS A 89 9.34 8.46 2.72
N GLY A 90 8.36 7.53 2.72
CA GLY A 90 7.21 7.59 3.60
C GLY A 90 5.95 8.22 3.04
N THR A 91 5.85 8.51 1.74
CA THR A 91 4.60 9.06 1.15
C THR A 91 3.40 8.16 1.45
N SER A 92 3.42 6.92 0.95
CA SER A 92 2.33 5.95 1.22
C SER A 92 2.26 5.57 2.69
N VAL A 93 3.42 5.41 3.35
CA VAL A 93 3.52 5.06 4.77
C VAL A 93 2.77 6.04 5.66
N SER A 94 2.91 7.34 5.42
CA SER A 94 2.27 8.36 6.26
C SER A 94 0.74 8.32 6.19
N HIS A 95 0.18 8.09 5.01
CA HIS A 95 -1.26 7.96 4.82
C HIS A 95 -1.78 6.64 5.38
N LEU A 96 -1.02 5.55 5.16
CA LEU A 96 -1.35 4.24 5.73
C LEU A 96 -1.31 4.29 7.25
N TYR A 97 -0.31 4.97 7.84
CA TYR A 97 -0.25 5.20 9.28
C TYR A 97 -1.47 5.97 9.80
N ASP A 98 -1.81 7.09 9.15
CA ASP A 98 -2.94 7.93 9.56
C ASP A 98 -4.26 7.14 9.54
N HIS A 99 -4.42 6.21 8.59
CA HIS A 99 -5.55 5.28 8.55
C HIS A 99 -5.48 4.22 9.64
N LEU A 100 -4.35 3.54 9.78
CA LEU A 100 -4.15 2.36 10.62
C LEU A 100 -4.11 2.68 12.12
N CYS A 101 -3.42 3.78 12.46
CA CYS A 101 -3.10 4.14 13.83
C CYS A 101 -3.96 5.31 14.36
N GLY A 102 -4.28 6.27 13.50
CA GLY A 102 -4.97 7.49 13.90
C GLY A 102 -4.10 8.43 14.74
N ASP A 103 -4.72 9.47 15.29
CA ASP A 103 -4.06 10.46 16.15
C ASP A 103 -3.51 9.79 17.42
N GLY A 104 -2.22 10.06 17.71
CA GLY A 104 -1.54 9.48 18.87
C GLY A 104 -1.58 7.94 18.94
N ASN A 105 -1.86 7.27 17.84
CA ASN A 105 -2.08 5.82 17.74
C ASN A 105 -3.30 5.34 18.55
N GLN A 106 -4.39 6.08 18.47
CA GLN A 106 -5.64 5.77 19.21
C GLN A 106 -6.25 4.42 18.87
N PHE A 107 -5.94 3.85 17.69
CA PHE A 107 -6.43 2.53 17.27
C PHE A 107 -5.51 1.38 17.71
N GLY A 108 -4.32 1.65 18.23
CA GLY A 108 -3.35 0.62 18.65
C GLY A 108 -2.65 -0.09 17.49
N GLY A 109 -2.67 0.50 16.28
CA GLY A 109 -2.07 -0.07 15.08
C GLY A 109 -0.53 -0.10 15.13
N ARG A 110 0.06 -0.96 14.33
CA ARG A 110 1.52 -1.05 14.17
C ARG A 110 1.89 -1.22 12.71
N LEU A 111 2.67 -0.29 12.17
CA LEU A 111 3.13 -0.30 10.79
C LEU A 111 4.64 -0.55 10.75
N VAL A 112 5.05 -1.78 10.41
CA VAL A 112 6.46 -2.13 10.24
C VAL A 112 6.86 -1.84 8.79
N CYS A 113 7.81 -0.91 8.62
CA CYS A 113 8.25 -0.38 7.33
C CYS A 113 9.69 -0.75 7.07
N VAL A 114 9.94 -1.64 6.11
CA VAL A 114 11.30 -2.10 5.75
C VAL A 114 11.74 -1.40 4.48
N ASP A 115 12.91 -0.77 4.51
CA ASP A 115 13.55 -0.20 3.32
C ASP A 115 15.06 -0.43 3.36
N LEU A 116 15.64 -0.65 2.18
CA LEU A 116 17.07 -0.91 2.03
C LEU A 116 17.92 0.38 2.09
N ALA A 117 17.32 1.53 1.74
CA ALA A 117 18.05 2.77 1.56
C ALA A 117 18.17 3.56 2.88
N PRO A 118 19.40 3.86 3.36
CA PRO A 118 19.59 4.64 4.59
C PRO A 118 18.91 6.02 4.57
N ARG A 119 18.79 6.63 3.38
CA ARG A 119 18.07 7.91 3.22
C ARG A 119 16.60 7.78 3.54
N CYS A 120 15.96 6.71 3.06
CA CYS A 120 14.55 6.43 3.34
C CYS A 120 14.36 6.16 4.83
N LEU A 121 15.23 5.35 5.44
CA LEU A 121 15.17 5.10 6.88
C LEU A 121 15.27 6.38 7.70
N ARG A 122 16.17 7.30 7.35
CA ARG A 122 16.30 8.59 8.04
C ARG A 122 14.97 9.35 8.06
N ASP A 123 14.32 9.45 6.90
CA ASP A 123 13.07 10.20 6.75
C ASP A 123 11.91 9.49 7.48
N LEU A 124 11.84 8.16 7.40
CA LEU A 124 10.89 7.34 8.16
C LEU A 124 11.10 7.45 9.68
N THR A 125 12.35 7.47 10.13
CA THR A 125 12.69 7.63 11.56
C THR A 125 12.30 9.03 12.08
N PHE A 126 12.48 10.05 11.25
CA PHE A 126 12.04 11.40 11.59
C PHE A 126 10.51 11.46 11.72
N MET A 127 9.79 10.86 10.77
CA MET A 127 8.34 10.76 10.80
C MET A 127 7.83 9.99 12.02
N ALA A 128 8.51 8.91 12.43
CA ALA A 128 8.12 8.07 13.56
C ALA A 128 8.17 8.81 14.92
N LYS A 129 8.87 9.93 15.02
CA LYS A 129 8.90 10.74 16.26
C LYS A 129 7.51 11.25 16.67
N HIS A 130 6.64 11.51 15.67
CA HIS A 130 5.30 12.02 15.90
C HIS A 130 4.21 10.97 15.56
N ARG A 131 4.63 9.71 15.28
CA ARG A 131 3.74 8.62 14.86
C ARG A 131 4.02 7.34 15.64
N PRO A 132 3.56 7.26 16.92
CA PRO A 132 3.70 6.05 17.75
C PRO A 132 3.09 4.83 17.05
N GLY A 133 3.82 3.71 16.97
CA GLY A 133 3.41 2.52 16.24
C GLY A 133 3.96 2.43 14.80
N LEU A 134 4.56 3.51 14.27
CA LEU A 134 5.39 3.44 13.08
C LEU A 134 6.77 2.87 13.46
N VAL A 135 7.17 1.78 12.82
CA VAL A 135 8.42 1.04 13.09
C VAL A 135 9.29 1.02 11.83
N PRO A 136 10.17 2.03 11.65
CA PRO A 136 11.12 2.05 10.55
C PRO A 136 12.22 1.01 10.73
N VAL A 137 12.54 0.28 9.66
CA VAL A 137 13.55 -0.79 9.66
C VAL A 137 14.48 -0.62 8.47
N LEU A 138 15.79 -0.48 8.72
CA LEU A 138 16.80 -0.63 7.68
C LEU A 138 17.01 -2.11 7.41
N GLY A 139 16.60 -2.58 6.25
CA GLY A 139 16.71 -3.99 5.91
C GLY A 139 16.50 -4.30 4.45
N ASP A 140 17.13 -5.38 4.01
CA ASP A 140 16.85 -5.99 2.71
C ASP A 140 15.61 -6.88 2.83
N ALA A 141 14.60 -6.62 2.01
CA ALA A 141 13.38 -7.41 1.97
C ALA A 141 13.61 -8.92 1.73
N ARG A 142 14.75 -9.29 1.14
CA ARG A 142 15.17 -10.71 0.93
C ARG A 142 15.75 -11.36 2.18
N ARG A 143 16.18 -10.57 3.17
CA ARG A 143 16.93 -11.05 4.35
C ARG A 143 16.06 -11.02 5.61
N HIS A 144 14.98 -11.79 5.58
CA HIS A 144 13.96 -11.80 6.64
C HIS A 144 14.52 -12.08 8.04
N HIS A 145 15.58 -12.88 8.17
CA HIS A 145 16.20 -13.20 9.44
C HIS A 145 16.81 -11.98 10.14
N ALA A 146 17.18 -10.95 9.41
CA ALA A 146 17.80 -9.75 9.97
C ALA A 146 16.80 -8.81 10.67
N TRP A 147 15.53 -8.84 10.28
CA TRP A 147 14.53 -7.90 10.78
C TRP A 147 13.18 -8.53 11.16
N GLY A 148 12.94 -9.78 10.75
CA GLY A 148 11.65 -10.45 10.97
C GLY A 148 11.28 -10.63 12.44
N VAL A 149 12.26 -10.58 13.36
CA VAL A 149 12.04 -10.59 14.83
C VAL A 149 11.22 -9.38 15.31
N LEU A 150 11.15 -8.31 14.53
CA LEU A 150 10.36 -7.12 14.85
C LEU A 150 8.86 -7.32 14.63
N LEU A 151 8.47 -8.39 13.95
CA LEU A 151 7.08 -8.80 13.80
C LEU A 151 6.76 -9.86 14.87
N PRO A 152 5.87 -9.56 15.83
CA PRO A 152 5.59 -10.48 16.94
C PRO A 152 4.82 -11.71 16.50
N THR A 153 4.04 -11.59 15.44
CA THR A 153 3.18 -12.64 14.88
C THR A 153 3.11 -12.50 13.36
N ARG A 154 2.39 -13.40 12.70
CA ARG A 154 1.97 -13.19 11.31
C ARG A 154 1.00 -12.02 11.23
N VAL A 155 1.04 -11.31 10.11
CA VAL A 155 0.24 -10.09 9.88
C VAL A 155 -0.94 -10.40 8.96
N PRO A 156 -2.08 -9.73 9.12
CA PRO A 156 -3.23 -9.89 8.24
C PRO A 156 -3.06 -9.21 6.88
N TRP A 157 -2.13 -8.25 6.78
CA TRP A 157 -1.93 -7.44 5.59
C TRP A 157 -0.44 -7.17 5.34
N LEU A 158 -0.02 -7.34 4.09
CA LEU A 158 1.35 -7.12 3.63
C LEU A 158 1.33 -6.37 2.30
N PHE A 159 2.09 -5.27 2.19
CA PHE A 159 2.29 -4.56 0.95
C PHE A 159 3.77 -4.56 0.56
N GLN A 160 4.05 -4.88 -0.69
CA GLN A 160 5.38 -4.80 -1.27
C GLN A 160 5.43 -3.85 -2.46
N ASP A 161 6.34 -2.86 -2.39
CA ASP A 161 6.65 -1.90 -3.45
C ASP A 161 8.18 -1.73 -3.57
N VAL A 162 8.89 -2.85 -3.81
CA VAL A 162 10.35 -2.85 -3.96
C VAL A 162 10.76 -2.70 -5.43
N ALA A 163 11.86 -2.00 -5.70
CA ALA A 163 12.38 -1.76 -7.05
C ALA A 163 13.52 -2.72 -7.47
N GLN A 164 13.80 -3.76 -6.68
CA GLN A 164 14.87 -4.74 -6.97
C GLN A 164 14.33 -5.87 -7.84
N ALA A 165 15.23 -6.52 -8.60
CA ALA A 165 14.86 -7.69 -9.40
C ALA A 165 14.43 -8.87 -8.50
N GLY A 166 13.55 -9.74 -9.03
CA GLY A 166 12.99 -10.86 -8.29
C GLY A 166 11.88 -10.44 -7.33
N GLN A 167 11.09 -9.43 -7.69
CA GLN A 167 10.00 -8.89 -6.86
C GLN A 167 9.02 -9.99 -6.45
N VAL A 168 8.70 -10.92 -7.35
CA VAL A 168 7.77 -12.02 -7.09
C VAL A 168 8.34 -12.99 -6.06
N ASP A 169 9.63 -13.36 -6.15
CA ASP A 169 10.28 -14.25 -5.17
C ASP A 169 10.32 -13.63 -3.78
N ILE A 170 10.63 -12.33 -3.72
CA ILE A 170 10.64 -11.57 -2.47
C ILE A 170 9.23 -11.58 -1.86
N PHE A 171 8.22 -11.33 -2.66
CA PHE A 171 6.83 -11.28 -2.22
C PHE A 171 6.34 -12.64 -1.70
N LEU A 172 6.54 -13.70 -2.47
CA LEU A 172 6.14 -15.05 -2.09
C LEU A 172 6.82 -15.48 -0.78
N SER A 173 8.13 -15.27 -0.68
CA SER A 173 8.89 -15.59 0.54
C SER A 173 8.43 -14.76 1.75
N ALA A 174 8.11 -13.50 1.56
CA ALA A 174 7.57 -12.65 2.63
C ALA A 174 6.16 -13.08 3.04
N CYS A 175 5.30 -13.38 2.08
CA CYS A 175 3.94 -13.87 2.35
C CYS A 175 3.94 -15.23 3.03
N GLU A 176 4.81 -16.15 2.62
CA GLU A 176 4.97 -17.45 3.30
C GLU A 176 5.32 -17.26 4.78
N ARG A 177 6.29 -16.41 5.05
CA ARG A 177 6.85 -16.18 6.38
C ARG A 177 5.94 -15.37 7.30
N PHE A 178 5.38 -14.28 6.79
CA PHE A 178 4.76 -13.23 7.60
C PHE A 178 3.27 -13.09 7.41
N LEU A 179 2.70 -13.44 6.25
CA LEU A 179 1.28 -13.30 6.03
C LEU A 179 0.52 -14.45 6.71
N GLN A 180 -0.52 -14.13 7.47
CA GLN A 180 -1.39 -15.13 8.08
C GLN A 180 -2.28 -15.83 7.04
N PRO A 181 -2.83 -17.02 7.32
CA PRO A 181 -3.90 -17.62 6.51
C PRO A 181 -5.04 -16.61 6.31
N ASN A 182 -5.65 -16.58 5.15
CA ASN A 182 -6.65 -15.59 4.72
C ASN A 182 -6.17 -14.12 4.73
N GLY A 183 -4.91 -13.87 5.03
CA GLY A 183 -4.33 -12.54 4.98
C GLY A 183 -4.24 -12.01 3.55
N MET A 184 -4.29 -10.70 3.41
CA MET A 184 -4.19 -10.00 2.13
C MET A 184 -2.75 -9.58 1.85
N GLY A 185 -2.23 -10.00 0.70
CA GLY A 185 -0.98 -9.53 0.15
C GLY A 185 -1.20 -8.60 -1.05
N LEU A 186 -0.47 -7.49 -1.10
CA LEU A 186 -0.45 -6.57 -2.22
C LEU A 186 0.97 -6.50 -2.79
N LEU A 187 1.11 -6.84 -4.07
CA LEU A 187 2.37 -6.74 -4.80
C LEU A 187 2.28 -5.62 -5.84
N SER A 188 3.03 -4.54 -5.65
CA SER A 188 3.28 -3.56 -6.70
C SER A 188 4.45 -4.04 -7.55
N LEU A 189 4.16 -4.47 -8.77
CA LEU A 189 5.16 -5.00 -9.70
C LEU A 189 5.48 -3.98 -10.77
N LYS A 190 6.79 -3.67 -10.92
CA LYS A 190 7.32 -2.88 -12.02
C LYS A 190 7.91 -3.79 -13.08
N ALA A 191 7.33 -3.79 -14.29
CA ALA A 191 7.80 -4.66 -15.38
C ALA A 191 9.30 -4.47 -15.67
N ALA A 192 9.77 -3.23 -15.76
CA ALA A 192 11.17 -2.92 -16.07
C ALA A 192 12.18 -3.39 -15.01
N SER A 193 11.75 -3.76 -13.81
CA SER A 193 12.64 -4.24 -12.73
C SER A 193 12.77 -5.76 -12.73
N GLU A 194 11.93 -6.48 -13.47
CA GLU A 194 12.02 -7.93 -13.60
C GLU A 194 12.95 -8.31 -14.76
N ARG A 195 13.75 -9.35 -14.56
CA ARG A 195 14.57 -9.96 -15.62
C ARG A 195 13.68 -10.87 -16.45
N TRP A 196 12.96 -10.28 -17.40
CA TRP A 196 12.05 -11.01 -18.27
C TRP A 196 12.69 -11.24 -19.63
N THR A 197 12.66 -12.49 -20.12
CA THR A 197 13.20 -12.91 -21.41
C THR A 197 12.11 -13.24 -22.43
N GLY A 198 10.85 -13.20 -22.03
CA GLY A 198 9.69 -13.45 -22.89
C GLY A 198 9.22 -12.21 -23.66
N GLU A 199 8.21 -12.38 -24.48
CA GLU A 199 7.67 -11.32 -25.35
C GLU A 199 6.67 -10.43 -24.59
N GLY A 200 7.09 -9.17 -24.32
CA GLY A 200 6.21 -8.09 -23.88
C GLY A 200 5.78 -8.12 -22.40
N GLU A 201 5.33 -6.97 -21.94
CA GLU A 201 4.93 -6.77 -20.54
C GLU A 201 3.66 -7.57 -20.16
N THR A 202 2.73 -7.76 -21.11
CA THR A 202 1.50 -8.52 -20.86
C THR A 202 1.80 -9.97 -20.51
N ALA A 203 2.74 -10.61 -21.20
CA ALA A 203 3.16 -11.98 -20.91
C ALA A 203 3.88 -12.07 -19.57
N LEU A 204 4.68 -11.06 -19.21
CA LEU A 204 5.30 -10.98 -17.87
C LEU A 204 4.21 -10.96 -16.77
N PHE A 205 3.25 -10.05 -16.88
CA PHE A 205 2.21 -9.94 -15.86
C PHE A 205 1.34 -11.19 -15.76
N GLN A 206 1.07 -11.86 -16.89
CA GLN A 206 0.37 -13.15 -16.89
C GLN A 206 1.20 -14.23 -16.17
N SER A 207 2.50 -14.32 -16.46
CA SER A 207 3.37 -15.29 -15.79
C SER A 207 3.47 -15.07 -14.28
N VAL A 208 3.36 -13.81 -13.83
CA VAL A 208 3.31 -13.47 -12.40
C VAL A 208 2.00 -13.96 -11.77
N GLU A 209 0.88 -13.73 -12.44
CA GLU A 209 -0.42 -14.21 -11.99
C GLU A 209 -0.45 -15.73 -11.89
N ASP A 210 0.00 -16.42 -12.95
CA ASP A 210 0.08 -17.90 -12.98
C ASP A 210 0.94 -18.42 -11.82
N ARG A 211 2.07 -17.77 -11.57
CA ARG A 211 2.98 -18.14 -10.49
C ARG A 211 2.38 -17.94 -9.09
N LEU A 212 1.61 -16.87 -8.89
CA LEU A 212 0.88 -16.65 -7.64
C LEU A 212 -0.16 -17.76 -7.41
N LEU A 213 -0.89 -18.13 -8.46
CA LEU A 213 -1.86 -19.23 -8.44
C LEU A 213 -1.20 -20.59 -8.16
N GLU A 214 -0.05 -20.90 -8.78
CA GLU A 214 0.73 -22.12 -8.54
C GLU A 214 1.18 -22.25 -7.08
N HIS A 215 1.44 -21.13 -6.39
CA HIS A 215 1.75 -21.11 -4.97
C HIS A 215 0.51 -21.15 -4.06
N GLY A 216 -0.68 -21.36 -4.64
CA GLY A 216 -1.94 -21.53 -3.92
C GLY A 216 -2.62 -20.22 -3.50
N TYR A 217 -2.11 -19.05 -3.90
CA TYR A 217 -2.79 -17.79 -3.62
C TYR A 217 -4.02 -17.63 -4.50
N THR A 218 -5.07 -17.00 -3.97
CA THR A 218 -6.17 -16.50 -4.81
C THR A 218 -5.81 -15.09 -5.29
N VAL A 219 -5.75 -14.87 -6.59
CA VAL A 219 -5.59 -13.51 -7.16
C VAL A 219 -6.98 -12.87 -7.22
N GLU A 220 -7.25 -11.94 -6.31
CA GLU A 220 -8.56 -11.27 -6.22
C GLU A 220 -8.73 -10.20 -7.31
N GLU A 221 -7.66 -9.45 -7.59
CA GLU A 221 -7.66 -8.43 -8.65
C GLU A 221 -6.23 -8.13 -9.11
N VAL A 222 -6.07 -7.82 -10.39
CA VAL A 222 -4.87 -7.21 -10.96
C VAL A 222 -5.23 -5.81 -11.45
N VAL A 223 -4.73 -4.79 -10.74
CA VAL A 223 -5.04 -3.39 -11.00
C VAL A 223 -3.95 -2.76 -11.85
N GLU A 224 -4.31 -2.24 -13.03
CA GLU A 224 -3.41 -1.46 -13.87
C GLU A 224 -3.30 -0.03 -13.35
N LEU A 225 -2.08 0.45 -13.11
CA LEU A 225 -1.82 1.78 -12.58
C LEU A 225 -1.61 2.85 -13.66
N THR A 226 -1.92 2.55 -14.91
CA THR A 226 -1.78 3.44 -16.07
C THR A 226 -2.36 4.82 -15.82
N GLY A 227 -1.59 5.87 -16.14
CA GLY A 227 -1.94 7.28 -15.92
C GLY A 227 -1.54 7.82 -14.53
N TYR A 228 -1.00 6.98 -13.65
CA TYR A 228 -0.33 7.36 -12.41
C TYR A 228 1.09 6.81 -12.37
N GLU A 229 1.25 5.52 -12.65
CA GLU A 229 2.51 4.81 -12.74
C GLU A 229 2.43 3.84 -13.93
N ASP A 230 2.99 4.26 -15.05
CA ASP A 230 3.01 3.43 -16.25
C ASP A 230 3.90 2.19 -16.03
N ASN A 231 3.56 1.08 -16.68
CA ASN A 231 4.26 -0.20 -16.58
C ASN A 231 4.29 -0.81 -15.16
N HIS A 232 3.33 -0.41 -14.31
CA HIS A 232 3.11 -1.02 -13.01
C HIS A 232 1.72 -1.68 -12.95
N ARG A 233 1.69 -2.84 -12.27
CA ARG A 233 0.44 -3.47 -11.83
C ARG A 233 0.48 -3.76 -10.34
N LEU A 234 -0.67 -3.64 -9.72
CA LEU A 234 -0.88 -4.02 -8.33
C LEU A 234 -1.69 -5.33 -8.31
N PHE A 235 -1.09 -6.39 -7.78
CA PHE A 235 -1.73 -7.68 -7.59
C PHE A 235 -2.28 -7.74 -6.17
N LEU A 236 -3.59 -7.95 -6.05
CA LEU A 236 -4.25 -8.25 -4.79
C LEU A 236 -4.39 -9.76 -4.67
N VAL A 237 -3.81 -10.33 -3.64
CA VAL A 237 -3.85 -11.77 -3.41
C VAL A 237 -4.30 -12.10 -2.00
N ARG A 238 -4.99 -13.22 -1.88
CA ARG A 238 -5.35 -13.80 -0.60
C ARG A 238 -4.56 -15.08 -0.37
N LYS A 239 -3.93 -15.17 0.80
CA LYS A 239 -3.24 -16.38 1.20
C LYS A 239 -4.25 -17.49 1.48
N PRO A 240 -4.01 -18.75 1.05
CA PRO A 240 -4.92 -19.85 1.33
C PRO A 240 -5.11 -20.07 2.83
N GLU A 241 -6.24 -20.65 3.20
CA GLU A 241 -6.42 -21.30 4.49
C GLU A 241 -5.43 -22.47 4.57
N ALA A 242 -4.79 -22.67 5.71
CA ALA A 242 -3.79 -23.73 5.90
C ALA A 242 -4.44 -25.12 5.91
#